data_61415f7ad8fc955ceb1f4a5e4c0162bc
#
_entry.id   61415f7ad8fc955ceb1f4a5e4c0162bc
#
_cell.length_a   1.000
_cell.length_b   1.000
_cell.length_c   1.000
_cell.angle_alpha   90.00
_cell.angle_beta   90.00
_cell.angle_gamma   90.00
#
_symmetry.space_group_name_H-M   'P 1'
#
loop_
_entity.id
_entity.type
_entity.pdbx_description
1 polymer ?
#
loop_
_entity_poly.entity_id
_entity_poly.type
_entity_poly.pdbx_seq_one_letter_code
_entity_poly.pdbx_strand_id
1 'polypeptide(L)'
;MKEEVFYGKGMGKLKEEDEDLYQAIVTLNDAVGNGKALDYKTQKLIAIGIAASNADSRATEKQIMSAKKELGVTRDEVVDVLKVVLLTSGMQPFNKALQIANKVFED
;
A
#
# COMPACT_ATOMS: atom_id res chain seq x y z
N MET A 1 5.35 12.47 3.57
CA MET A 1 4.35 11.61 2.92
C MET A 1 3.27 12.45 2.27
N LYS A 2 2.82 12.05 1.09
CA LYS A 2 1.71 12.75 0.42
C LYS A 2 0.39 12.19 0.91
N GLU A 3 -0.47 13.05 1.41
CA GLU A 3 -1.74 12.66 2.02
C GLU A 3 -2.62 11.80 1.12
N GLU A 4 -2.82 12.20 -0.13
CA GLU A 4 -3.68 11.47 -1.07
C GLU A 4 -3.21 10.04 -1.33
N VAL A 5 -1.91 9.83 -1.28
CA VAL A 5 -1.29 8.54 -1.57
C VAL A 5 -1.46 7.58 -0.40
N PHE A 6 -1.28 8.06 0.82
CA PHE A 6 -1.20 7.20 1.99
C PHE A 6 -2.48 7.14 2.81
N TYR A 7 -3.21 8.23 2.84
CA TYR A 7 -4.41 8.32 3.70
C TYR A 7 -5.72 8.19 2.93
N GLY A 8 -5.67 8.30 1.60
CA GLY A 8 -6.87 8.21 0.78
C GLY A 8 -7.51 9.57 0.50
N LYS A 9 -8.38 9.56 -0.51
CA LYS A 9 -9.02 10.80 -1.00
C LYS A 9 -9.97 11.46 0.01
N GLY A 10 -10.53 10.67 0.93
CA GLY A 10 -11.43 11.19 1.95
C GLY A 10 -10.76 12.04 3.00
N MET A 11 -9.43 11.98 3.09
CA MET A 11 -8.69 12.66 4.15
C MET A 11 -8.72 14.18 4.03
N GLY A 12 -8.82 14.72 2.81
CA GLY A 12 -8.94 16.15 2.62
C GLY A 12 -10.20 16.73 3.28
N LYS A 13 -11.31 16.00 3.13
CA LYS A 13 -12.57 16.39 3.74
C LYS A 13 -12.53 16.22 5.26
N LEU A 14 -11.92 15.12 5.73
CA LEU A 14 -11.75 14.89 7.17
C LEU A 14 -10.97 16.04 7.82
N LYS A 15 -9.92 16.52 7.16
CA LYS A 15 -9.14 17.64 7.67
C LYS A 15 -10.00 18.87 7.94
N GLU A 16 -10.99 19.15 7.06
CA GLU A 16 -11.91 20.25 7.22
C GLU A 16 -12.92 20.04 8.33
N GLU A 17 -13.40 18.80 8.48
CA GLU A 17 -14.49 18.47 9.40
C GLU A 17 -14.00 18.14 10.81
N ASP A 18 -12.83 17.52 10.93
CA ASP A 18 -12.30 17.04 12.21
C ASP A 18 -10.77 17.06 12.16
N GLU A 19 -10.20 18.22 12.38
CA GLU A 19 -8.76 18.40 12.29
C GLU A 19 -8.00 17.59 13.34
N ASP A 20 -8.55 17.43 14.54
CA ASP A 20 -7.88 16.66 15.59
C ASP A 20 -7.73 15.20 15.19
N LEU A 21 -8.78 14.60 14.63
CA LEU A 21 -8.71 13.23 14.14
C LEU A 21 -7.75 13.13 12.95
N TYR A 22 -7.80 14.08 12.03
CA TYR A 22 -6.88 14.12 10.90
C TYR A 22 -5.42 14.13 11.39
N GLN A 23 -5.09 15.01 12.35
CA GLN A 23 -3.74 15.09 12.89
C GLN A 23 -3.33 13.83 13.63
N ALA A 24 -4.26 13.19 14.33
CA ALA A 24 -3.97 11.92 15.00
C ALA A 24 -3.60 10.83 13.99
N ILE A 25 -4.31 10.78 12.85
CA ILE A 25 -4.02 9.81 11.79
C ILE A 25 -2.66 10.10 11.15
N VAL A 26 -2.36 11.36 10.85
CA VAL A 26 -1.06 11.75 10.30
C VAL A 26 0.06 11.37 11.25
N THR A 27 -0.09 11.67 12.54
CA THR A 27 0.90 11.33 13.56
C THR A 27 1.12 9.82 13.67
N LEU A 28 0.03 9.05 13.61
CA LEU A 28 0.12 7.58 13.62
C LEU A 28 0.91 7.07 12.41
N ASN A 29 0.59 7.56 11.23
CA ASN A 29 1.28 7.11 10.01
C ASN A 29 2.75 7.50 10.02
N ASP A 30 3.07 8.68 10.50
CA ASP A 30 4.47 9.12 10.60
C ASP A 30 5.24 8.27 11.62
N ALA A 31 4.61 7.94 12.73
CA ALA A 31 5.24 7.09 13.74
C ALA A 31 5.50 5.67 13.19
N VAL A 32 4.54 5.11 12.46
CA VAL A 32 4.68 3.79 11.83
C VAL A 32 5.73 3.80 10.73
N GLY A 33 5.68 4.83 9.86
CA GLY A 33 6.60 4.93 8.72
C GLY A 33 8.04 5.24 9.11
N ASN A 34 8.29 5.53 10.38
CA ASN A 34 9.60 5.85 10.91
C ASN A 34 10.22 4.62 11.58
N GLY A 35 10.30 3.52 10.87
CA GLY A 35 10.78 2.24 11.38
C GLY A 35 12.22 2.30 11.85
N LYS A 36 12.55 1.50 12.87
CA LYS A 36 13.91 1.44 13.40
C LYS A 36 14.81 0.48 12.61
N ALA A 37 14.24 -0.59 12.05
CA ALA A 37 15.01 -1.63 11.37
C ALA A 37 14.62 -1.77 9.89
N LEU A 38 13.37 -1.53 9.54
CA LEU A 38 12.88 -1.61 8.17
C LEU A 38 12.66 -0.21 7.63
N ASP A 39 13.17 0.03 6.43
CA ASP A 39 12.94 1.30 5.77
C ASP A 39 11.48 1.42 5.27
N TYR A 40 11.10 2.60 4.86
CA TYR A 40 9.74 2.86 4.44
C TYR A 40 9.34 2.05 3.20
N LYS A 41 10.28 1.87 2.26
CA LYS A 41 10.03 1.07 1.05
C LYS A 41 9.68 -0.38 1.43
N THR A 42 10.43 -0.96 2.36
CA THR A 42 10.17 -2.33 2.86
C THR A 42 8.81 -2.40 3.54
N GLN A 43 8.49 -1.42 4.38
CA GLN A 43 7.17 -1.35 5.02
C GLN A 43 6.05 -1.26 3.97
N LYS A 44 6.26 -0.51 2.89
CA LYS A 44 5.30 -0.39 1.80
C LYS A 44 5.07 -1.71 1.09
N LEU A 45 6.14 -2.47 0.86
CA LEU A 45 6.04 -3.82 0.27
C LEU A 45 5.22 -4.75 1.18
N ILE A 46 5.43 -4.66 2.49
CA ILE A 46 4.63 -5.42 3.46
C ILE A 46 3.15 -5.01 3.37
N ALA A 47 2.87 -3.71 3.26
CA ALA A 47 1.50 -3.21 3.13
C ALA A 47 0.81 -3.76 1.86
N ILE A 48 1.55 -3.84 0.76
CA ILE A 48 1.04 -4.46 -0.48
C ILE A 48 0.64 -5.92 -0.21
N GLY A 49 1.50 -6.67 0.48
CA GLY A 49 1.24 -8.06 0.82
C GLY A 49 0.00 -8.23 1.68
N ILE A 50 -0.17 -7.36 2.67
CA ILE A 50 -1.34 -7.41 3.56
C ILE A 50 -2.63 -7.11 2.78
N ALA A 51 -2.63 -6.05 1.95
CA ALA A 51 -3.80 -5.70 1.14
C ALA A 51 -4.16 -6.83 0.18
N ALA A 52 -3.17 -7.41 -0.48
CA ALA A 52 -3.37 -8.53 -1.40
C ALA A 52 -3.91 -9.76 -0.66
N SER A 53 -3.36 -10.08 0.49
CA SER A 53 -3.79 -11.22 1.31
C SER A 53 -5.26 -11.08 1.75
N ASN A 54 -5.70 -9.86 2.03
CA ASN A 54 -7.09 -9.56 2.38
C ASN A 54 -8.03 -9.58 1.17
N ALA A 55 -7.50 -9.81 -0.02
CA ALA A 55 -8.25 -9.79 -1.28
C ALA A 55 -8.99 -8.46 -1.51
N ASP A 56 -8.46 -7.38 -0.97
CA ASP A 56 -8.99 -6.04 -1.15
C ASP A 56 -8.38 -5.43 -2.41
N SER A 57 -9.10 -5.52 -3.52
CA SER A 57 -8.62 -5.05 -4.82
C SER A 57 -8.29 -3.57 -4.83
N ARG A 58 -9.14 -2.77 -4.20
CA ARG A 58 -8.97 -1.32 -4.18
C ARG A 58 -7.74 -0.92 -3.38
N ALA A 59 -7.59 -1.48 -2.19
CA ALA A 59 -6.42 -1.23 -1.36
C ALA A 59 -5.14 -1.72 -2.03
N THR A 60 -5.18 -2.90 -2.65
CA THR A 60 -4.04 -3.46 -3.36
C THR A 60 -3.60 -2.55 -4.50
N GLU A 61 -4.53 -2.12 -5.36
CA GLU A 61 -4.22 -1.23 -6.47
C GLU A 61 -3.60 0.07 -5.97
N LYS A 62 -4.21 0.67 -4.97
CA LYS A 62 -3.74 1.93 -4.41
C LYS A 62 -2.34 1.80 -3.82
N GLN A 63 -2.07 0.74 -3.06
CA GLN A 63 -0.76 0.49 -2.47
C GLN A 63 0.31 0.28 -3.54
N ILE A 64 0.00 -0.51 -4.57
CA ILE A 64 0.95 -0.75 -5.66
C ILE A 64 1.21 0.54 -6.45
N MET A 65 0.17 1.29 -6.78
CA MET A 65 0.32 2.56 -7.51
C MET A 65 1.20 3.55 -6.74
N SER A 66 0.94 3.71 -5.45
CA SER A 66 1.72 4.64 -4.63
C SER A 66 3.16 4.18 -4.47
N ALA A 67 3.39 2.89 -4.32
CA ALA A 67 4.74 2.33 -4.21
C ALA A 67 5.54 2.57 -5.50
N LYS A 68 4.93 2.33 -6.65
CA LYS A 68 5.54 2.60 -7.94
C LYS A 68 5.90 4.07 -8.10
N LYS A 69 4.95 4.94 -7.80
CA LYS A 69 5.04 6.38 -8.04
C LYS A 69 5.98 7.09 -7.08
N GLU A 70 5.88 6.79 -5.81
CA GLU A 70 6.60 7.52 -4.76
C GLU A 70 7.94 6.88 -4.36
N LEU A 71 8.06 5.57 -4.52
CA LEU A 71 9.22 4.84 -4.00
C LEU A 71 10.00 4.08 -5.07
N GLY A 72 9.57 4.18 -6.33
CA GLY A 72 10.25 3.49 -7.43
C GLY A 72 10.20 1.96 -7.31
N VAL A 73 9.20 1.42 -6.64
CA VAL A 73 9.03 -0.03 -6.53
C VAL A 73 8.81 -0.60 -7.94
N THR A 74 9.50 -1.69 -8.23
CA THR A 74 9.42 -2.36 -9.52
C THR A 74 8.35 -3.44 -9.53
N ARG A 75 7.95 -3.85 -10.74
CA ARG A 75 7.03 -4.98 -10.88
C ARG A 75 7.61 -6.26 -10.27
N ASP A 76 8.91 -6.49 -10.47
CA ASP A 76 9.56 -7.69 -9.91
C ASP A 76 9.52 -7.70 -8.39
N GLU A 77 9.70 -6.56 -7.76
CA GLU A 77 9.59 -6.45 -6.30
C GLU A 77 8.17 -6.77 -5.83
N VAL A 78 7.16 -6.26 -6.55
CA VAL A 78 5.76 -6.55 -6.22
C VAL A 78 5.47 -8.05 -6.42
N VAL A 79 5.94 -8.64 -7.51
CA VAL A 79 5.75 -10.08 -7.76
C VAL A 79 6.38 -10.92 -6.66
N ASP A 80 7.55 -10.52 -6.16
CA ASP A 80 8.18 -11.23 -5.05
C ASP A 80 7.32 -11.17 -3.78
N VAL A 81 6.69 -10.03 -3.51
CA VAL A 81 5.72 -9.92 -2.40
C VAL A 81 4.55 -10.87 -2.63
N LEU A 82 4.02 -10.90 -3.85
CA LEU A 82 2.87 -11.74 -4.19
C LEU A 82 3.18 -13.24 -4.12
N LYS A 83 4.44 -13.64 -4.33
CA LYS A 83 4.85 -15.02 -4.10
C LYS A 83 4.61 -15.44 -2.66
N VAL A 84 4.87 -14.55 -1.71
CA VAL A 84 4.60 -14.82 -0.29
C VAL A 84 3.10 -14.91 -0.05
N VAL A 85 2.32 -14.04 -0.69
CA VAL A 85 0.85 -14.10 -0.60
C VAL A 85 0.33 -15.44 -1.13
N LEU A 86 0.89 -15.92 -2.24
CA LEU A 86 0.53 -17.23 -2.79
C LEU A 86 0.76 -18.35 -1.78
N LEU A 87 1.93 -18.34 -1.15
CA LEU A 87 2.30 -19.36 -0.18
C LEU A 87 1.40 -19.35 1.05
N THR A 88 1.08 -18.17 1.55
CA THR A 88 0.39 -18.01 2.85
C THR A 88 -1.12 -17.92 2.73
N SER A 89 -1.63 -17.37 1.64
CA SER A 89 -3.06 -17.01 1.50
C SER A 89 -3.75 -17.70 0.33
N GLY A 90 -3.00 -18.34 -0.57
CA GLY A 90 -3.53 -19.16 -1.65
C GLY A 90 -3.64 -18.47 -2.99
N MET A 91 -4.11 -19.23 -3.98
CA MET A 91 -4.15 -18.82 -5.39
C MET A 91 -5.09 -17.66 -5.67
N GLN A 92 -6.24 -17.61 -5.03
CA GLN A 92 -7.23 -16.58 -5.36
C GLN A 92 -6.75 -15.17 -5.07
N PRO A 93 -6.30 -14.84 -3.85
CA PRO A 93 -5.76 -13.51 -3.59
C PRO A 93 -4.50 -13.22 -4.40
N PHE A 94 -3.65 -14.22 -4.60
CA PHE A 94 -2.46 -14.07 -5.45
C PHE A 94 -2.83 -13.67 -6.87
N ASN A 95 -3.71 -14.42 -7.52
CA ASN A 95 -4.10 -14.17 -8.91
C ASN A 95 -4.79 -12.81 -9.08
N LYS A 96 -5.65 -12.47 -8.14
CA LYS A 96 -6.32 -11.17 -8.12
C LYS A 96 -5.32 -10.02 -8.05
N ALA A 97 -4.36 -10.12 -7.14
CA ALA A 97 -3.33 -9.11 -6.96
C ALA A 97 -2.37 -9.06 -8.16
N LEU A 98 -2.05 -10.20 -8.75
CA LEU A 98 -1.18 -10.26 -9.93
C LEU A 98 -1.81 -9.52 -11.12
N GLN A 99 -3.11 -9.67 -11.33
CA GLN A 99 -3.81 -8.93 -12.37
C GLN A 99 -3.73 -7.43 -12.14
N ILE A 100 -3.88 -7.00 -10.89
CA ILE A 100 -3.75 -5.58 -10.53
C ILE A 100 -2.33 -5.08 -10.78
N ALA A 101 -1.33 -5.84 -10.37
CA ALA A 101 0.08 -5.48 -10.60
C ALA A 101 0.37 -5.34 -12.09
N ASN A 102 -0.11 -6.29 -12.90
CA ASN A 102 0.07 -6.23 -14.36
C ASN A 102 -0.53 -4.94 -14.94
N LYS A 103 -1.70 -4.56 -14.48
CA LYS A 103 -2.37 -3.34 -14.93
C LYS A 103 -1.59 -2.09 -14.53
N VAL A 104 -1.14 -2.02 -13.29
CA VAL A 104 -0.41 -0.84 -12.77
C VAL A 104 0.91 -0.66 -13.51
N PHE A 105 1.61 -1.74 -13.84
CA PHE A 105 2.91 -1.69 -14.52
C PHE A 105 2.81 -1.79 -16.03
N GLU A 106 1.62 -1.79 -16.58
CA GLU A 106 1.38 -1.73 -18.02
C GLU A 106 1.66 -0.32 -18.53
N ASP A 107 2.45 -0.20 -19.57
CA ASP A 107 2.77 1.11 -20.15
C ASP A 107 2.07 1.33 -21.48
#